data_24e1d7458543492e7415799cf4481596
#
_entry.id   24e1d7458543492e7415799cf4481596
#
_cell.length_a   1.000
_cell.length_b   1.000
_cell.length_c   1.000
_cell.angle_alpha   90.00
_cell.angle_beta   90.00
_cell.angle_gamma   90.00
#
_symmetry.space_group_name_H-M   'P 1'
#
loop_
_entity.id
_entity.type
_entity.pdbx_description
1 polymer ?
#
loop_
_entity_poly.entity_id
_entity_poly.type
_entity_poly.pdbx_seq_one_letter_code
_entity_poly.pdbx_strand_id
1 'polypeptide(L)'
;MARTGKSRSSKFDTTSARPQAHKEIYVYGLNPVTEALKSITKIRTLFVYRQSASSLRALIELAESRSIPVKFVEKDFFDTRFDKGHQGIAVAAVPKEVLDIDDLIDRAFAKNASPFFMVLDCIEDPRNFGAILRVADAAGVDGVIFQSRRSAGLTPVVYKASAGAIEHVPLAEVVNIKHAVALMKERDVTVIGAEADAPLSLWDVDMKAPLAVIVGSEGEGMRRTVKEMCDALVNLPMKGTVNSLNVSVAAGIIAYEVMRQRRKMEGRG
;
A
#
# COMPACT_ATOMS: atom_id res chain seq x y z
N MET A 1 40.88 3.69 -56.08
CA MET A 1 40.33 2.58 -55.25
C MET A 1 39.49 3.19 -54.16
N ALA A 2 38.17 3.20 -54.38
CA ALA A 2 37.16 3.78 -53.48
C ALA A 2 36.68 2.69 -52.52
N ARG A 3 36.68 2.95 -51.19
CA ARG A 3 36.05 2.11 -50.15
C ARG A 3 34.78 2.81 -49.66
N THR A 4 33.67 2.22 -50.05
CA THR A 4 32.31 2.56 -49.67
C THR A 4 32.05 2.21 -48.22
N GLY A 5 31.73 3.22 -47.36
CA GLY A 5 31.27 3.05 -46.01
C GLY A 5 29.78 2.64 -46.00
N LYS A 6 29.44 1.52 -45.40
CA LYS A 6 28.06 1.10 -45.11
C LYS A 6 27.59 1.74 -43.83
N SER A 7 26.59 2.61 -43.95
CA SER A 7 25.76 3.15 -42.86
C SER A 7 24.94 2.00 -42.26
N ARG A 8 25.09 1.77 -40.95
CA ARG A 8 24.21 0.91 -40.15
C ARG A 8 23.09 1.77 -39.57
N SER A 9 21.91 1.68 -40.15
CA SER A 9 20.68 2.23 -39.53
C SER A 9 20.30 1.35 -38.34
N SER A 10 20.34 1.90 -37.13
CA SER A 10 19.77 1.27 -35.94
C SER A 10 18.24 1.38 -36.02
N LYS A 11 17.58 0.26 -36.24
CA LYS A 11 16.13 0.15 -36.01
C LYS A 11 15.90 0.21 -34.51
N PHE A 12 15.28 1.30 -34.05
CA PHE A 12 14.62 1.36 -32.75
C PHE A 12 13.39 0.46 -32.82
N ASP A 13 13.47 -0.73 -32.20
CA ASP A 13 12.31 -1.57 -31.93
C ASP A 13 11.50 -0.89 -30.83
N THR A 14 10.45 -0.21 -31.20
CA THR A 14 9.37 0.20 -30.31
C THR A 14 8.56 -1.03 -29.96
N THR A 15 9.01 -1.77 -28.95
CA THR A 15 8.19 -2.82 -28.32
C THR A 15 7.02 -2.12 -27.62
N SER A 16 5.87 -2.08 -28.30
CA SER A 16 4.59 -1.67 -27.72
C SER A 16 4.32 -2.58 -26.51
N ALA A 17 4.34 -2.01 -25.30
CA ALA A 17 3.90 -2.67 -24.10
C ALA A 17 2.46 -3.17 -24.33
N ARG A 18 2.27 -4.49 -24.40
CA ARG A 18 0.95 -5.11 -24.38
C ARG A 18 0.29 -4.69 -23.07
N PRO A 19 -0.97 -4.19 -23.07
CA PRO A 19 -1.68 -3.91 -21.84
C PRO A 19 -1.73 -5.20 -21.03
N GLN A 20 -1.11 -5.21 -19.86
CA GLN A 20 -1.26 -6.29 -18.89
C GLN A 20 -2.75 -6.39 -18.58
N ALA A 21 -3.35 -7.53 -18.85
CA ALA A 21 -4.72 -7.83 -18.46
C ALA A 21 -4.75 -7.72 -16.93
N HIS A 22 -5.32 -6.63 -16.42
CA HIS A 22 -5.46 -6.40 -14.98
C HIS A 22 -6.21 -7.60 -14.39
N LYS A 23 -5.50 -8.38 -13.57
CA LYS A 23 -6.04 -9.54 -12.89
C LYS A 23 -7.13 -9.04 -11.94
N GLU A 24 -8.40 -9.35 -12.23
CA GLU A 24 -9.51 -8.95 -11.37
C GLU A 24 -9.33 -9.52 -9.98
N ILE A 25 -9.62 -8.71 -8.98
CA ILE A 25 -9.76 -9.16 -7.60
C ILE A 25 -11.24 -9.31 -7.28
N TYR A 26 -11.58 -10.35 -6.51
CA TYR A 26 -12.92 -10.57 -6.04
C TYR A 26 -13.00 -10.28 -4.55
N VAL A 27 -13.86 -9.32 -4.17
CA VAL A 27 -14.22 -9.06 -2.77
C VAL A 27 -15.61 -9.66 -2.54
N TYR A 28 -15.76 -10.52 -1.53
CA TYR A 28 -17.00 -11.25 -1.28
C TYR A 28 -17.43 -11.20 0.20
N GLY A 29 -18.73 -11.48 0.43
CA GLY A 29 -19.36 -11.36 1.73
C GLY A 29 -19.95 -9.97 1.98
N LEU A 30 -21.00 -9.91 2.81
CA LEU A 30 -21.83 -8.73 2.98
C LEU A 30 -21.03 -7.47 3.38
N ASN A 31 -20.28 -7.57 4.48
CA ASN A 31 -19.52 -6.43 5.00
C ASN A 31 -18.40 -5.97 4.04
N PRO A 32 -17.52 -6.87 3.51
CA PRO A 32 -16.49 -6.48 2.56
C PRO A 32 -17.04 -5.82 1.30
N VAL A 33 -18.13 -6.36 0.73
CA VAL A 33 -18.77 -5.79 -0.45
C VAL A 33 -19.40 -4.44 -0.15
N THR A 34 -20.03 -4.27 1.01
CA THR A 34 -20.58 -2.99 1.44
C THR A 34 -19.49 -1.92 1.50
N GLU A 35 -18.36 -2.23 2.10
CA GLU A 35 -17.23 -1.29 2.15
C GLU A 35 -16.62 -1.02 0.76
N ALA A 36 -16.46 -2.05 -0.07
CA ALA A 36 -16.00 -1.87 -1.44
C ALA A 36 -16.96 -0.98 -2.25
N LEU A 37 -18.27 -1.16 -2.11
CA LEU A 37 -19.26 -0.33 -2.78
C LEU A 37 -19.28 1.13 -2.29
N LYS A 38 -18.79 1.44 -1.09
CA LYS A 38 -18.67 2.81 -0.58
C LYS A 38 -17.32 3.46 -0.95
N SER A 39 -16.29 2.67 -1.24
CA SER A 39 -14.96 3.15 -1.58
C SER A 39 -14.90 3.71 -3.01
N ILE A 40 -13.77 4.37 -3.34
CA ILE A 40 -13.49 4.90 -4.68
C ILE A 40 -13.08 3.78 -5.65
N THR A 41 -12.88 2.57 -5.15
CA THR A 41 -12.44 1.39 -5.93
C THR A 41 -13.22 1.23 -7.22
N LYS A 42 -12.52 1.02 -8.33
CA LYS A 42 -13.10 0.74 -9.63
C LYS A 42 -13.72 -0.64 -9.66
N ILE A 43 -15.01 -0.73 -9.38
CA ILE A 43 -15.77 -1.98 -9.42
C ILE A 43 -16.26 -2.20 -10.85
N ARG A 44 -16.02 -3.38 -11.40
CA ARG A 44 -16.49 -3.77 -12.73
C ARG A 44 -17.88 -4.38 -12.72
N THR A 45 -18.19 -5.19 -11.70
CA THR A 45 -19.45 -5.93 -11.64
C THR A 45 -19.76 -6.31 -10.20
N LEU A 46 -21.02 -6.14 -9.80
CA LEU A 46 -21.58 -6.74 -8.60
C LEU A 46 -22.26 -8.07 -8.97
N PHE A 47 -21.87 -9.17 -8.35
CA PHE A 47 -22.52 -10.48 -8.47
C PHE A 47 -23.43 -10.70 -7.28
N VAL A 48 -24.67 -11.09 -7.54
CA VAL A 48 -25.71 -11.33 -6.53
C VAL A 48 -26.32 -12.71 -6.78
N TYR A 49 -26.39 -13.55 -5.74
CA TYR A 49 -27.15 -14.79 -5.81
C TYR A 49 -28.62 -14.48 -6.00
N ARG A 50 -29.21 -15.03 -7.06
CA ARG A 50 -30.60 -14.71 -7.49
C ARG A 50 -31.61 -14.79 -6.36
N GLN A 51 -31.53 -15.84 -5.52
CA GLN A 51 -32.49 -16.04 -4.41
C GLN A 51 -32.25 -15.09 -3.21
N SER A 52 -31.06 -14.46 -3.12
CA SER A 52 -30.73 -13.50 -2.07
C SER A 52 -31.03 -12.06 -2.47
N ALA A 53 -31.50 -11.80 -3.69
CA ALA A 53 -31.68 -10.46 -4.23
C ALA A 53 -32.57 -9.56 -3.36
N SER A 54 -33.62 -10.09 -2.76
CA SER A 54 -34.51 -9.32 -1.89
C SER A 54 -33.83 -8.82 -0.61
N SER A 55 -32.99 -9.65 0.01
CA SER A 55 -32.24 -9.29 1.22
C SER A 55 -31.06 -8.36 0.94
N LEU A 56 -30.59 -8.30 -0.31
CA LEU A 56 -29.43 -7.51 -0.75
C LEU A 56 -29.85 -6.24 -1.52
N ARG A 57 -31.13 -5.89 -1.51
CA ARG A 57 -31.72 -4.79 -2.30
C ARG A 57 -30.99 -3.47 -2.11
N ALA A 58 -30.68 -3.09 -0.89
CA ALA A 58 -29.97 -1.83 -0.61
C ALA A 58 -28.57 -1.76 -1.26
N LEU A 59 -27.84 -2.89 -1.34
CA LEU A 59 -26.54 -2.94 -2.02
C LEU A 59 -26.65 -2.96 -3.53
N ILE A 60 -27.73 -3.54 -4.06
CA ILE A 60 -28.06 -3.49 -5.49
C ILE A 60 -28.35 -2.05 -5.89
N GLU A 61 -29.22 -1.36 -5.17
CA GLU A 61 -29.57 0.05 -5.42
C GLU A 61 -28.32 0.97 -5.30
N LEU A 62 -27.44 0.70 -4.33
CA LEU A 62 -26.17 1.41 -4.21
C LEU A 62 -25.25 1.17 -5.42
N ALA A 63 -25.15 -0.04 -5.92
CA ALA A 63 -24.36 -0.36 -7.10
C ALA A 63 -24.91 0.31 -8.36
N GLU A 64 -26.23 0.26 -8.54
CA GLU A 64 -26.94 0.90 -9.66
C GLU A 64 -26.78 2.42 -9.64
N SER A 65 -26.90 3.06 -8.46
CA SER A 65 -26.68 4.50 -8.32
C SER A 65 -25.25 4.94 -8.69
N ARG A 66 -24.29 4.02 -8.63
CA ARG A 66 -22.91 4.20 -9.05
C ARG A 66 -22.61 3.70 -10.47
N SER A 67 -23.63 3.35 -11.23
CA SER A 67 -23.50 2.76 -12.57
C SER A 67 -22.66 1.49 -12.62
N ILE A 68 -22.66 0.71 -11.53
CA ILE A 68 -21.95 -0.57 -11.47
C ILE A 68 -22.89 -1.65 -12.01
N PRO A 69 -22.49 -2.42 -13.04
CA PRO A 69 -23.29 -3.50 -13.57
C PRO A 69 -23.59 -4.57 -12.52
N VAL A 70 -24.86 -4.95 -12.37
CA VAL A 70 -25.30 -6.02 -11.47
C VAL A 70 -25.59 -7.28 -12.27
N LYS A 71 -24.99 -8.42 -11.88
CA LYS A 71 -25.23 -9.73 -12.47
C LYS A 71 -25.85 -10.67 -11.44
N PHE A 72 -27.04 -11.17 -11.74
CA PHE A 72 -27.68 -12.21 -10.96
C PHE A 72 -27.18 -13.57 -11.41
N VAL A 73 -26.61 -14.33 -10.48
CA VAL A 73 -25.97 -15.62 -10.72
C VAL A 73 -26.55 -16.71 -9.82
N GLU A 74 -26.31 -17.96 -10.18
CA GLU A 74 -26.74 -19.12 -9.38
C GLU A 74 -25.72 -19.40 -8.25
N LYS A 75 -26.12 -20.23 -7.30
CA LYS A 75 -25.33 -20.54 -6.10
C LYS A 75 -23.97 -21.14 -6.45
N ASP A 76 -23.93 -21.98 -7.48
CA ASP A 76 -22.72 -22.63 -7.96
C ASP A 76 -21.58 -21.67 -8.35
N PHE A 77 -21.94 -20.46 -8.83
CA PHE A 77 -20.95 -19.40 -9.09
C PHE A 77 -20.16 -19.04 -7.85
N PHE A 78 -20.80 -18.98 -6.68
CA PHE A 78 -20.17 -18.63 -5.42
C PHE A 78 -19.44 -19.82 -4.81
N ASP A 79 -20.09 -20.98 -4.75
CA ASP A 79 -19.56 -22.18 -4.12
C ASP A 79 -18.28 -22.71 -4.79
N THR A 80 -18.11 -22.45 -6.10
CA THR A 80 -16.91 -22.85 -6.86
C THR A 80 -15.76 -21.85 -6.81
N ARG A 81 -16.01 -20.59 -6.43
CA ARG A 81 -15.02 -19.50 -6.49
C ARG A 81 -14.60 -18.95 -5.15
N PHE A 82 -15.42 -19.10 -4.12
CA PHE A 82 -15.22 -18.45 -2.84
C PHE A 82 -15.38 -19.44 -1.69
N ASP A 83 -14.64 -19.19 -0.61
CA ASP A 83 -14.80 -19.94 0.63
C ASP A 83 -16.16 -19.66 1.29
N LYS A 84 -16.51 -20.47 2.29
CA LYS A 84 -17.71 -20.27 3.11
C LYS A 84 -17.72 -18.85 3.68
N GLY A 85 -18.85 -18.16 3.55
CA GLY A 85 -18.99 -16.77 4.05
C GLY A 85 -19.20 -15.73 2.94
N HIS A 86 -19.34 -16.15 1.68
CA HIS A 86 -19.68 -15.26 0.57
C HIS A 86 -21.08 -14.62 0.67
N GLN A 87 -21.99 -15.22 1.43
CA GLN A 87 -23.35 -14.70 1.69
C GLN A 87 -24.13 -14.32 0.42
N GLY A 88 -23.80 -14.96 -0.71
CA GLY A 88 -24.44 -14.73 -2.00
C GLY A 88 -24.13 -13.38 -2.66
N ILE A 89 -23.03 -12.73 -2.29
CA ILE A 89 -22.65 -11.45 -2.86
C ILE A 89 -21.14 -11.35 -3.05
N ALA A 90 -20.71 -10.81 -4.21
CA ALA A 90 -19.31 -10.53 -4.52
C ALA A 90 -19.20 -9.37 -5.51
N VAL A 91 -18.10 -8.65 -5.49
CA VAL A 91 -17.73 -7.69 -6.53
C VAL A 91 -16.44 -8.12 -7.23
N ALA A 92 -16.40 -7.97 -8.55
CA ALA A 92 -15.16 -7.95 -9.30
C ALA A 92 -14.66 -6.51 -9.38
N ALA A 93 -13.46 -6.28 -8.90
CA ALA A 93 -12.84 -4.96 -8.86
C ALA A 93 -11.51 -4.95 -9.63
N VAL A 94 -11.13 -3.79 -10.13
CA VAL A 94 -9.79 -3.54 -10.66
C VAL A 94 -8.86 -3.32 -9.47
N PRO A 95 -7.75 -4.06 -9.34
CA PRO A 95 -6.77 -3.82 -8.28
C PRO A 95 -6.26 -2.38 -8.32
N LYS A 96 -5.92 -1.85 -7.14
CA LYS A 96 -5.19 -0.59 -7.05
C LYS A 96 -3.92 -0.66 -7.92
N GLU A 97 -3.69 0.38 -8.69
CA GLU A 97 -2.45 0.53 -9.44
C GLU A 97 -1.26 0.62 -8.47
N VAL A 98 -0.25 -0.18 -8.74
CA VAL A 98 1.01 -0.19 -8.00
C VAL A 98 2.07 0.40 -8.93
N LEU A 99 2.83 1.37 -8.42
CA LEU A 99 3.85 2.09 -9.18
C LEU A 99 5.18 1.33 -9.11
N ASP A 100 6.04 1.57 -10.09
CA ASP A 100 7.46 1.31 -9.91
C ASP A 100 8.04 2.25 -8.85
N ILE A 101 9.10 1.82 -8.18
CA ILE A 101 9.68 2.57 -7.06
C ILE A 101 10.24 3.94 -7.50
N ASP A 102 10.85 4.03 -8.67
CA ASP A 102 11.33 5.31 -9.22
C ASP A 102 10.17 6.26 -9.49
N ASP A 103 9.11 5.78 -10.13
CA ASP A 103 7.89 6.56 -10.39
C ASP A 103 7.23 7.06 -9.10
N LEU A 104 7.22 6.23 -8.04
CA LEU A 104 6.69 6.63 -6.74
C LEU A 104 7.51 7.76 -6.13
N ILE A 105 8.83 7.63 -6.11
CA ILE A 105 9.75 8.64 -5.57
C ILE A 105 9.62 9.96 -6.35
N ASP A 106 9.67 9.90 -7.69
CA ASP A 106 9.58 11.08 -8.55
C ASP A 106 8.25 11.82 -8.37
N ARG A 107 7.12 11.10 -8.30
CA ARG A 107 5.80 11.69 -8.03
C ARG A 107 5.72 12.33 -6.64
N ALA A 108 6.35 11.74 -5.64
CA ALA A 108 6.37 12.27 -4.29
C ALA A 108 7.16 13.59 -4.23
N PHE A 109 8.36 13.64 -4.83
CA PHE A 109 9.17 14.86 -4.90
C PHE A 109 8.53 15.97 -5.76
N ALA A 110 7.79 15.61 -6.81
CA ALA A 110 7.04 16.59 -7.60
C ALA A 110 5.93 17.27 -6.81
N LYS A 111 5.38 16.60 -5.80
CA LYS A 111 4.30 17.09 -4.95
C LYS A 111 4.81 17.80 -3.69
N ASN A 112 5.90 17.33 -3.13
CA ASN A 112 6.41 17.74 -1.82
C ASN A 112 7.93 17.80 -1.82
N ALA A 113 8.52 18.93 -1.45
CA ALA A 113 9.96 19.09 -1.36
C ALA A 113 10.63 18.20 -0.28
N SER A 114 9.85 17.77 0.71
CA SER A 114 10.28 16.88 1.79
C SER A 114 9.32 15.69 1.90
N PRO A 115 9.31 14.75 0.92
CA PRO A 115 8.38 13.64 0.94
C PRO A 115 8.60 12.71 2.14
N PHE A 116 7.52 12.05 2.55
CA PHE A 116 7.53 11.05 3.61
C PHE A 116 7.08 9.71 3.07
N PHE A 117 7.95 8.71 3.16
CA PHE A 117 7.70 7.35 2.74
C PHE A 117 7.60 6.41 3.94
N MET A 118 6.75 5.40 3.83
CA MET A 118 6.68 4.30 4.78
C MET A 118 7.04 3.00 4.07
N VAL A 119 7.99 2.25 4.62
CA VAL A 119 8.50 1.00 4.04
C VAL A 119 8.14 -0.16 4.96
N LEU A 120 7.48 -1.17 4.41
CA LEU A 120 6.96 -2.32 5.15
C LEU A 120 7.85 -3.54 4.93
N ASP A 121 8.63 -3.91 5.94
CA ASP A 121 9.50 -5.08 5.88
C ASP A 121 8.83 -6.30 6.51
N CYS A 122 8.40 -7.25 5.68
CA CYS A 122 7.76 -8.51 6.11
C CYS A 122 6.46 -8.33 6.91
N ILE A 123 5.58 -7.40 6.49
CA ILE A 123 4.25 -7.26 7.08
C ILE A 123 3.30 -8.29 6.45
N GLU A 124 3.12 -9.43 7.10
CA GLU A 124 2.37 -10.58 6.56
C GLU A 124 0.90 -10.57 6.96
N ASP A 125 0.52 -9.92 8.08
CA ASP A 125 -0.89 -9.78 8.46
C ASP A 125 -1.59 -8.71 7.60
N PRO A 126 -2.60 -9.09 6.79
CA PRO A 126 -3.34 -8.13 5.97
C PRO A 126 -4.13 -7.09 6.78
N ARG A 127 -4.44 -7.37 8.04
CA ARG A 127 -5.12 -6.40 8.92
C ARG A 127 -4.16 -5.29 9.32
N ASN A 128 -2.92 -5.65 9.67
CA ASN A 128 -1.88 -4.67 9.98
C ASN A 128 -1.54 -3.83 8.75
N PHE A 129 -1.37 -4.47 7.59
CA PHE A 129 -1.12 -3.73 6.36
C PHE A 129 -2.24 -2.72 6.06
N GLY A 130 -3.50 -3.15 6.12
CA GLY A 130 -4.64 -2.25 5.90
C GLY A 130 -4.72 -1.12 6.93
N ALA A 131 -4.44 -1.38 8.20
CA ALA A 131 -4.39 -0.38 9.26
C ALA A 131 -3.24 0.63 9.03
N ILE A 132 -2.07 0.17 8.58
CA ILE A 132 -0.95 1.05 8.22
C ILE A 132 -1.33 1.96 7.03
N LEU A 133 -2.00 1.44 6.00
CA LEU A 133 -2.47 2.26 4.88
C LEU A 133 -3.44 3.35 5.35
N ARG A 134 -4.33 3.02 6.30
CA ARG A 134 -5.25 4.00 6.87
C ARG A 134 -4.52 5.10 7.65
N VAL A 135 -3.48 4.74 8.38
CA VAL A 135 -2.60 5.71 9.06
C VAL A 135 -1.84 6.55 8.03
N ALA A 136 -1.30 5.93 6.99
CA ALA A 136 -0.54 6.58 5.94
C ALA A 136 -1.38 7.67 5.23
N ASP A 137 -2.62 7.35 4.88
CA ASP A 137 -3.57 8.32 4.32
C ASP A 137 -3.85 9.48 5.28
N ALA A 138 -4.19 9.15 6.54
CA ALA A 138 -4.53 10.15 7.56
C ALA A 138 -3.36 11.09 7.93
N ALA A 139 -2.12 10.60 7.87
CA ALA A 139 -0.92 11.36 8.20
C ALA A 139 -0.26 12.03 6.97
N GLY A 140 -0.81 11.82 5.77
CA GLY A 140 -0.29 12.42 4.54
C GLY A 140 1.04 11.81 4.08
N VAL A 141 1.22 10.48 4.24
CA VAL A 141 2.38 9.76 3.72
C VAL A 141 2.37 9.80 2.19
N ASP A 142 3.47 10.21 1.57
CA ASP A 142 3.57 10.42 0.12
C ASP A 142 3.72 9.12 -0.67
N GLY A 143 4.10 8.01 0.00
CA GLY A 143 4.15 6.69 -0.61
C GLY A 143 4.40 5.56 0.40
N VAL A 144 3.76 4.40 0.16
CA VAL A 144 4.00 3.18 0.94
C VAL A 144 4.63 2.12 0.04
N ILE A 145 5.75 1.58 0.49
CA ILE A 145 6.53 0.57 -0.22
C ILE A 145 6.41 -0.75 0.53
N PHE A 146 6.09 -1.82 -0.18
CA PHE A 146 5.95 -3.16 0.38
C PHE A 146 6.55 -4.23 -0.53
N GLN A 147 6.74 -5.43 0.00
CA GLN A 147 7.35 -6.53 -0.76
C GLN A 147 6.31 -7.38 -1.48
N SER A 148 6.70 -7.96 -2.64
CA SER A 148 5.92 -8.96 -3.38
C SER A 148 5.91 -10.34 -2.71
N ARG A 149 6.86 -10.61 -1.81
CA ARG A 149 6.97 -11.85 -1.03
C ARG A 149 7.14 -11.53 0.44
N ARG A 150 6.67 -12.42 1.32
CA ARG A 150 6.64 -12.21 2.77
C ARG A 150 5.90 -10.90 3.15
N SER A 151 4.80 -10.67 2.47
CA SER A 151 3.90 -9.55 2.68
C SER A 151 2.49 -10.00 2.40
N ALA A 152 1.52 -9.37 3.03
CA ALA A 152 0.10 -9.67 2.84
C ALA A 152 -0.41 -9.45 1.41
N GLY A 153 0.32 -8.66 0.59
CA GLY A 153 -0.14 -8.23 -0.73
C GLY A 153 -1.46 -7.45 -0.67
N LEU A 154 -1.96 -6.99 -1.83
CA LEU A 154 -3.22 -6.23 -1.91
C LEU A 154 -4.42 -7.18 -1.97
N THR A 155 -4.70 -7.86 -0.87
CA THR A 155 -5.81 -8.82 -0.74
C THR A 155 -7.13 -8.12 -0.38
N PRO A 156 -8.30 -8.77 -0.55
CA PRO A 156 -9.59 -8.24 -0.12
C PRO A 156 -9.63 -7.84 1.37
N VAL A 157 -8.86 -8.52 2.22
CA VAL A 157 -8.76 -8.19 3.64
C VAL A 157 -8.04 -6.86 3.86
N VAL A 158 -6.98 -6.56 3.08
CA VAL A 158 -6.29 -5.27 3.10
C VAL A 158 -7.22 -4.15 2.65
N TYR A 159 -7.97 -4.35 1.57
CA TYR A 159 -8.98 -3.37 1.11
C TYR A 159 -9.99 -3.06 2.21
N LYS A 160 -10.52 -4.09 2.87
CA LYS A 160 -11.45 -3.91 3.99
C LYS A 160 -10.81 -3.18 5.18
N ALA A 161 -9.62 -3.61 5.60
CA ALA A 161 -8.95 -3.07 6.77
C ALA A 161 -8.49 -1.62 6.58
N SER A 162 -8.17 -1.24 5.34
CA SER A 162 -7.79 0.14 5.00
C SER A 162 -8.96 1.14 5.01
N ALA A 163 -10.21 0.65 5.06
CA ALA A 163 -11.43 1.49 5.05
C ALA A 163 -11.44 2.53 3.90
N GLY A 164 -10.93 2.15 2.73
CA GLY A 164 -10.85 3.01 1.54
C GLY A 164 -9.54 3.79 1.39
N ALA A 165 -8.70 3.90 2.42
CA ALA A 165 -7.43 4.63 2.36
C ALA A 165 -6.48 4.10 1.27
N ILE A 166 -6.55 2.81 0.95
CA ILE A 166 -5.77 2.20 -0.12
C ILE A 166 -5.91 2.92 -1.47
N GLU A 167 -7.06 3.53 -1.75
CA GLU A 167 -7.31 4.24 -3.01
C GLU A 167 -6.53 5.57 -3.11
N HIS A 168 -6.21 6.18 -1.98
CA HIS A 168 -5.59 7.49 -1.90
C HIS A 168 -4.07 7.43 -1.76
N VAL A 169 -3.56 6.41 -1.06
CA VAL A 169 -2.13 6.25 -0.80
C VAL A 169 -1.41 5.72 -2.05
N PRO A 170 -0.37 6.40 -2.56
CA PRO A 170 0.51 5.84 -3.60
C PRO A 170 1.24 4.60 -3.08
N LEU A 171 1.27 3.54 -3.89
CA LEU A 171 1.85 2.25 -3.50
C LEU A 171 2.93 1.82 -4.49
N ALA A 172 4.05 1.30 -3.99
CA ALA A 172 5.03 0.58 -4.80
C ALA A 172 5.28 -0.82 -4.23
N GLU A 173 5.23 -1.83 -5.12
CA GLU A 173 5.58 -3.20 -4.78
C GLU A 173 6.98 -3.52 -5.28
N VAL A 174 7.85 -3.98 -4.37
CA VAL A 174 9.24 -4.29 -4.70
C VAL A 174 9.58 -5.74 -4.39
N VAL A 175 10.46 -6.33 -5.18
CA VAL A 175 10.98 -7.67 -4.89
C VAL A 175 11.93 -7.64 -3.70
N ASN A 176 12.68 -6.55 -3.55
CA ASN A 176 13.72 -6.40 -2.54
C ASN A 176 13.72 -4.99 -1.92
N ILE A 177 13.37 -4.89 -0.65
CA ILE A 177 13.40 -3.64 0.12
C ILE A 177 14.76 -2.94 0.05
N LYS A 178 15.87 -3.67 0.03
CA LYS A 178 17.21 -3.07 -0.01
C LYS A 178 17.45 -2.27 -1.29
N HIS A 179 16.88 -2.70 -2.41
CA HIS A 179 16.95 -1.93 -3.66
C HIS A 179 16.16 -0.61 -3.53
N ALA A 180 14.96 -0.66 -2.99
CA ALA A 180 14.16 0.55 -2.73
C ALA A 180 14.88 1.52 -1.79
N VAL A 181 15.48 1.01 -0.71
CA VAL A 181 16.27 1.82 0.23
C VAL A 181 17.46 2.47 -0.46
N ALA A 182 18.21 1.74 -1.30
CA ALA A 182 19.33 2.30 -2.05
C ALA A 182 18.89 3.44 -2.97
N LEU A 183 17.81 3.25 -3.75
CA LEU A 183 17.27 4.29 -4.63
C LEU A 183 16.81 5.54 -3.86
N MET A 184 16.19 5.36 -2.69
CA MET A 184 15.81 6.47 -1.83
C MET A 184 17.01 7.26 -1.34
N LYS A 185 18.10 6.57 -0.93
CA LYS A 185 19.34 7.21 -0.50
C LYS A 185 20.04 7.97 -1.64
N GLU A 186 20.00 7.45 -2.86
CA GLU A 186 20.48 8.15 -4.07
C GLU A 186 19.71 9.46 -4.37
N ARG A 187 18.50 9.61 -3.80
CA ARG A 187 17.66 10.81 -3.91
C ARG A 187 17.66 11.64 -2.61
N ASP A 188 18.69 11.50 -1.77
CA ASP A 188 18.85 12.22 -0.49
C ASP A 188 17.69 12.03 0.49
N VAL A 189 17.01 10.87 0.45
CA VAL A 189 16.01 10.50 1.44
C VAL A 189 16.69 9.84 2.64
N THR A 190 16.55 10.43 3.83
CA THR A 190 17.01 9.82 5.08
C THR A 190 16.18 8.58 5.40
N VAL A 191 16.83 7.46 5.72
CA VAL A 191 16.16 6.19 6.01
C VAL A 191 16.32 5.84 7.48
N ILE A 192 15.19 5.79 8.18
CA ILE A 192 15.12 5.45 9.61
C ILE A 192 14.40 4.11 9.79
N GLY A 193 14.97 3.24 10.60
CA GLY A 193 14.33 1.98 10.98
C GLY A 193 13.73 2.04 12.38
N ALA A 194 12.49 1.57 12.53
CA ALA A 194 11.82 1.47 13.84
C ALA A 194 12.07 0.09 14.47
N GLU A 195 12.76 0.07 15.61
CA GLU A 195 13.09 -1.13 16.36
C GLU A 195 12.93 -0.92 17.87
N ALA A 196 12.44 -1.94 18.57
CA ALA A 196 12.14 -1.81 20.01
C ALA A 196 13.38 -1.57 20.86
N ASP A 197 14.52 -2.14 20.48
CA ASP A 197 15.81 -2.10 21.20
C ASP A 197 16.80 -1.09 20.60
N ALA A 198 16.33 -0.18 19.72
CA ALA A 198 17.18 0.83 19.12
C ALA A 198 17.73 1.81 20.16
N PRO A 199 18.95 2.36 19.92
CA PRO A 199 19.61 3.24 20.90
C PRO A 199 19.01 4.65 20.95
N LEU A 200 18.37 5.12 19.87
CA LEU A 200 17.82 6.47 19.78
C LEU A 200 16.32 6.46 20.05
N SER A 201 15.85 7.43 20.82
CA SER A 201 14.42 7.66 20.96
C SER A 201 13.85 8.34 19.70
N LEU A 202 12.65 7.94 19.29
CA LEU A 202 11.91 8.60 18.20
C LEU A 202 11.82 10.12 18.40
N TRP A 203 11.70 10.56 19.67
CA TRP A 203 11.51 11.96 20.04
C TRP A 203 12.75 12.85 19.84
N ASP A 204 13.93 12.22 19.71
CA ASP A 204 15.23 12.91 19.63
C ASP A 204 15.73 13.07 18.19
N VAL A 205 14.98 12.54 17.20
CA VAL A 205 15.38 12.55 15.79
C VAL A 205 14.64 13.65 15.02
N ASP A 206 15.36 14.42 14.20
CA ASP A 206 14.76 15.38 13.27
C ASP A 206 14.21 14.67 12.03
N MET A 207 12.89 14.81 11.80
CA MET A 207 12.14 14.13 10.73
C MET A 207 11.57 15.11 9.69
N LYS A 208 12.16 16.30 9.54
CA LYS A 208 11.65 17.37 8.66
C LYS A 208 12.12 17.23 7.22
N ALA A 209 13.32 16.68 6.99
CA ALA A 209 13.88 16.42 5.67
C ALA A 209 13.11 15.29 4.93
N PRO A 210 13.41 15.03 3.63
CA PRO A 210 12.91 13.84 2.95
C PRO A 210 13.23 12.58 3.76
N LEU A 211 12.21 11.78 4.04
CA LEU A 211 12.28 10.70 5.04
C LEU A 211 11.60 9.43 4.56
N ALA A 212 12.25 8.30 4.78
CA ALA A 212 11.63 6.99 4.75
C ALA A 212 11.71 6.33 6.13
N VAL A 213 10.59 5.85 6.65
CA VAL A 213 10.57 5.06 7.87
C VAL A 213 10.25 3.61 7.55
N ILE A 214 11.12 2.71 8.00
CA ILE A 214 10.93 1.26 7.83
C ILE A 214 10.33 0.70 9.11
N VAL A 215 9.24 -0.04 8.97
CA VAL A 215 8.63 -0.82 10.05
C VAL A 215 8.72 -2.31 9.71
N GLY A 216 9.11 -3.11 10.68
CA GLY A 216 9.29 -4.56 10.54
C GLY A 216 8.07 -5.36 11.01
N SER A 217 8.15 -6.70 10.86
CA SER A 217 7.11 -7.63 11.31
C SER A 217 6.93 -7.64 12.83
N GLU A 218 5.74 -8.07 13.28
CA GLU A 218 5.48 -8.32 14.70
C GLU A 218 6.33 -9.50 15.19
N GLY A 219 7.06 -9.28 16.25
CA GLY A 219 7.92 -10.30 16.90
C GLY A 219 9.35 -10.32 16.37
N GLU A 220 9.60 -10.43 15.08
CA GLU A 220 10.96 -10.48 14.53
C GLU A 220 11.55 -9.10 14.20
N GLY A 221 10.69 -8.09 14.09
CA GLY A 221 11.12 -6.74 13.69
C GLY A 221 11.58 -6.69 12.23
N MET A 222 12.51 -5.79 11.92
CA MET A 222 13.13 -5.69 10.60
C MET A 222 14.23 -6.75 10.42
N ARG A 223 14.39 -7.23 9.20
CA ARG A 223 15.52 -8.12 8.85
C ARG A 223 16.85 -7.40 9.07
N ARG A 224 17.84 -8.13 9.60
CA ARG A 224 19.19 -7.59 9.88
C ARG A 224 19.77 -6.83 8.70
N THR A 225 19.69 -7.38 7.49
CA THR A 225 20.23 -6.77 6.28
C THR A 225 19.50 -5.50 5.83
N VAL A 226 18.30 -5.22 6.34
CA VAL A 226 17.56 -3.98 6.14
C VAL A 226 17.96 -2.97 7.22
N LYS A 227 18.08 -3.40 8.48
CA LYS A 227 18.59 -2.56 9.59
C LYS A 227 19.96 -1.94 9.27
N GLU A 228 20.87 -2.75 8.70
CA GLU A 228 22.23 -2.32 8.30
C GLU A 228 22.23 -1.22 7.22
N MET A 229 21.14 -1.02 6.50
CA MET A 229 20.99 0.04 5.50
C MET A 229 20.37 1.34 6.03
N CYS A 230 19.80 1.31 7.23
CA CYS A 230 19.21 2.50 7.85
C CYS A 230 20.31 3.49 8.25
N ASP A 231 20.02 4.79 8.14
CA ASP A 231 20.88 5.86 8.62
C ASP A 231 20.80 5.98 10.14
N ALA A 232 19.65 5.63 10.71
CA ALA A 232 19.43 5.55 12.15
C ALA A 232 18.38 4.47 12.49
N LEU A 233 18.50 3.92 13.68
CA LEU A 233 17.48 3.08 14.28
C LEU A 233 16.88 3.82 15.47
N VAL A 234 15.55 3.83 15.56
CA VAL A 234 14.80 4.53 16.60
C VAL A 234 13.84 3.61 17.32
N ASN A 235 13.66 3.84 18.60
CA ASN A 235 12.65 3.17 19.41
C ASN A 235 11.51 4.10 19.79
N LEU A 236 10.38 3.49 20.12
CA LEU A 236 9.28 4.12 20.84
C LEU A 236 9.48 3.82 22.33
N PRO A 237 9.73 4.83 23.20
CA PRO A 237 9.96 4.58 24.62
C PRO A 237 8.78 3.89 25.27
N MET A 238 9.06 2.74 25.88
CA MET A 238 8.07 1.92 26.59
C MET A 238 8.27 2.07 28.09
N LYS A 239 7.18 2.31 28.85
CA LYS A 239 7.22 2.43 30.32
C LYS A 239 6.67 1.19 31.04
N GLY A 240 6.01 0.30 30.31
CA GLY A 240 5.39 -0.90 30.86
C GLY A 240 6.30 -2.12 30.78
N THR A 241 5.74 -3.28 31.11
CA THR A 241 6.42 -4.58 31.01
C THR A 241 6.42 -5.17 29.59
N VAL A 242 5.56 -4.67 28.72
CA VAL A 242 5.51 -5.07 27.31
C VAL A 242 6.62 -4.35 26.56
N ASN A 243 7.38 -5.07 25.76
CA ASN A 243 8.57 -4.56 25.06
C ASN A 243 8.30 -4.09 23.63
N SER A 244 7.09 -4.25 23.11
CA SER A 244 6.73 -3.84 21.74
C SER A 244 5.26 -3.44 21.63
N LEU A 245 4.93 -2.68 20.61
CA LEU A 245 3.57 -2.34 20.18
C LEU A 245 3.20 -3.15 18.94
N ASN A 246 1.90 -3.32 18.70
CA ASN A 246 1.42 -3.74 17.39
C ASN A 246 2.00 -2.81 16.31
N VAL A 247 2.44 -3.36 15.19
CA VAL A 247 3.17 -2.63 14.15
C VAL A 247 2.35 -1.48 13.55
N SER A 248 1.03 -1.64 13.40
CA SER A 248 0.18 -0.57 12.88
C SER A 248 0.02 0.58 13.87
N VAL A 249 0.06 0.29 15.18
CA VAL A 249 0.07 1.30 16.23
C VAL A 249 1.39 2.06 16.22
N ALA A 250 2.51 1.35 16.17
CA ALA A 250 3.85 1.94 16.08
C ALA A 250 3.97 2.85 14.83
N ALA A 251 3.54 2.36 13.67
CA ALA A 251 3.49 3.13 12.43
C ALA A 251 2.65 4.41 12.58
N GLY A 252 1.52 4.33 13.31
CA GLY A 252 0.67 5.49 13.60
C GLY A 252 1.38 6.54 14.43
N ILE A 253 2.01 6.15 15.52
CA ILE A 253 2.74 7.07 16.41
C ILE A 253 3.86 7.76 15.62
N ILE A 254 4.63 6.99 14.84
CA ILE A 254 5.74 7.53 14.04
C ILE A 254 5.23 8.50 12.99
N ALA A 255 4.20 8.14 12.23
CA ALA A 255 3.65 8.98 11.18
C ALA A 255 3.12 10.32 11.73
N TYR A 256 2.46 10.30 12.89
CA TYR A 256 1.96 11.51 13.53
C TYR A 256 3.08 12.33 14.17
N GLU A 257 4.19 11.72 14.60
CA GLU A 257 5.36 12.48 15.04
C GLU A 257 6.02 13.23 13.86
N VAL A 258 6.18 12.58 12.72
CA VAL A 258 6.64 13.23 11.48
C VAL A 258 5.75 14.43 11.14
N MET A 259 4.43 14.22 11.12
CA MET A 259 3.44 15.27 10.86
C MET A 259 3.55 16.42 11.89
N ARG A 260 3.70 16.10 13.18
CA ARG A 260 3.84 17.10 14.26
C ARG A 260 5.09 17.96 14.06
N GLN A 261 6.20 17.37 13.70
CA GLN A 261 7.46 18.09 13.48
C GLN A 261 7.37 19.01 12.26
N ARG A 262 6.75 18.55 11.17
CA ARG A 262 6.61 19.29 9.91
C ARG A 262 5.60 20.43 10.03
N ARG A 263 4.47 20.22 10.71
CA ARG A 263 3.44 21.26 10.95
C ARG A 263 3.98 22.51 11.70
N LYS A 264 5.00 22.34 12.55
CA LYS A 264 5.66 23.47 13.23
C LYS A 264 6.45 24.37 12.28
N MET A 265 6.75 23.91 11.07
CA MET A 265 7.46 24.70 10.06
C MET A 265 6.49 25.58 9.25
N GLU A 266 5.28 25.07 8.96
CA GLU A 266 4.25 25.78 8.19
C GLU A 266 3.68 27.00 8.96
N GLY A 267 3.74 26.99 10.28
CA GLY A 267 3.23 28.08 11.15
C GLY A 267 4.24 29.21 11.46
N ARG A 268 5.42 29.23 10.79
CA ARG A 268 6.44 30.26 10.96
C ARG A 268 6.68 31.10 9.70
N GLY A 269 5.76 31.05 8.74
CA GLY A 269 5.75 31.89 7.54
C GLY A 269 4.80 33.10 7.70
#